data_240f17e3c179e38bd4041e85d682aaa4
#
_entry.id   240f17e3c179e38bd4041e85d682aaa4
#
_cell.length_a   1.000
_cell.length_b   1.000
_cell.length_c   1.000
_cell.angle_alpha   90.00
_cell.angle_beta   90.00
_cell.angle_gamma   90.00
#
_symmetry.space_group_name_H-M   'P 1'
#
loop_
_entity.id
_entity.type
_entity.pdbx_description
1 polymer ?
#
loop_
_entity_poly.entity_id
_entity_poly.type
_entity_poly.pdbx_seq_one_letter_code
_entity_poly.pdbx_strand_id
1 'polypeptide(L)'
;MSPVLEDVVELDKTAEQVVASMLAAEIAEKIFYTDERVGKVYPNLISPNAFDKKLVAIAVLGYPERVGVWSYTLLRQSRLSESSMEPYFREFARHEFGLVAIDPNFFDPDIEGDSFIYQLERVVADIAHDKKIGFIGFSLGGRILVEFLERSPLILGRAAGLVLIDPVLRNELKLGNIRRLLDNDTLLIASQDEGHSPGEIASVLLQIPRVSFPGLHGEMPNKAIEEIINFYEKRIP
;
A
#
# COMPACT_ATOMS: atom_id res chain seq x y z
N MET A 1 20.24 6.59 24.51
CA MET A 1 19.55 6.40 23.19
C MET A 1 19.53 7.75 22.49
N SER A 2 19.66 7.80 21.16
CA SER A 2 19.55 9.09 20.44
C SER A 2 18.09 9.57 20.51
N PRO A 3 17.80 10.88 20.61
CA PRO A 3 16.41 11.40 20.63
C PRO A 3 15.56 10.93 19.43
N VAL A 4 16.19 10.73 18.28
CA VAL A 4 15.53 10.21 17.06
C VAL A 4 15.07 8.75 17.25
N LEU A 5 15.84 7.93 17.97
CA LEU A 5 15.47 6.53 18.25
C LEU A 5 14.34 6.43 19.27
N GLU A 6 14.28 7.34 20.25
CA GLU A 6 13.18 7.39 21.23
C GLU A 6 11.86 7.78 20.55
N ASP A 7 11.91 8.74 19.63
CA ASP A 7 10.74 9.14 18.81
C ASP A 7 10.18 7.97 17.98
N VAL A 8 11.04 7.20 17.31
CA VAL A 8 10.60 6.06 16.48
C VAL A 8 9.96 4.97 17.34
N VAL A 9 10.53 4.67 18.49
CA VAL A 9 9.98 3.68 19.43
C VAL A 9 8.58 4.07 19.92
N GLU A 10 8.34 5.36 20.18
CA GLU A 10 7.00 5.84 20.59
C GLU A 10 5.99 5.78 19.45
N LEU A 11 6.41 6.10 18.23
CA LEU A 11 5.56 5.98 17.04
C LEU A 11 5.20 4.51 16.75
N ASP A 12 6.16 3.60 16.90
CA ASP A 12 5.90 2.16 16.76
C ASP A 12 4.87 1.67 17.77
N LYS A 13 4.97 2.08 19.05
CA LYS A 13 3.97 1.76 20.08
C LYS A 13 2.59 2.31 19.74
N THR A 14 2.52 3.54 19.21
CA THR A 14 1.25 4.13 18.79
C THR A 14 0.65 3.37 17.62
N ALA A 15 1.46 2.98 16.63
CA ALA A 15 1.01 2.13 15.51
C ALA A 15 0.50 0.77 16.02
N GLU A 16 1.19 0.14 16.98
CA GLU A 16 0.72 -1.10 17.62
C GLU A 16 -0.63 -0.94 18.34
N GLN A 17 -0.88 0.21 18.99
CA GLN A 17 -2.17 0.52 19.61
C GLN A 17 -3.28 0.66 18.56
N VAL A 18 -3.01 1.28 17.41
CA VAL A 18 -3.96 1.33 16.28
C VAL A 18 -4.30 -0.07 15.81
N VAL A 19 -3.29 -0.91 15.58
CA VAL A 19 -3.50 -2.31 15.20
C VAL A 19 -4.33 -3.05 16.25
N ALA A 20 -4.00 -2.90 17.55
CA ALA A 20 -4.74 -3.54 18.63
C ALA A 20 -6.22 -3.11 18.65
N SER A 21 -6.49 -1.82 18.39
CA SER A 21 -7.87 -1.31 18.26
C SER A 21 -8.63 -1.94 17.10
N MET A 22 -7.97 -2.06 15.92
CA MET A 22 -8.58 -2.68 14.74
C MET A 22 -8.87 -4.17 14.95
N LEU A 23 -7.98 -4.90 15.65
CA LEU A 23 -8.18 -6.31 16.00
C LEU A 23 -9.33 -6.46 17.01
N ALA A 24 -9.38 -5.61 18.04
CA ALA A 24 -10.46 -5.62 19.04
C ALA A 24 -11.83 -5.27 18.45
N ALA A 25 -11.86 -4.47 17.39
CA ALA A 25 -13.08 -4.12 16.65
C ALA A 25 -13.43 -5.15 15.57
N GLU A 26 -12.67 -6.22 15.42
CA GLU A 26 -12.86 -7.29 14.43
C GLU A 26 -12.88 -6.80 12.97
N ILE A 27 -12.25 -5.65 12.68
CA ILE A 27 -12.15 -5.08 11.32
C ILE A 27 -10.87 -5.51 10.60
N ALA A 28 -9.90 -6.07 11.33
CA ALA A 28 -8.68 -6.64 10.79
C ALA A 28 -8.24 -7.86 11.59
N GLU A 29 -7.44 -8.70 10.97
CA GLU A 29 -6.77 -9.86 11.56
C GLU A 29 -5.28 -9.79 11.25
N LYS A 30 -4.44 -10.41 12.09
CA LYS A 30 -3.01 -10.56 11.78
C LYS A 30 -2.80 -11.82 10.95
N ILE A 31 -2.05 -11.67 9.86
CA ILE A 31 -1.54 -12.78 9.06
C ILE A 31 -0.01 -12.70 9.03
N PHE A 32 0.67 -13.86 9.08
CA PHE A 32 2.11 -13.94 9.14
C PHE A 32 2.66 -14.71 7.94
N TYR A 33 3.62 -14.12 7.25
CA TYR A 33 4.38 -14.80 6.21
C TYR A 33 5.82 -14.99 6.67
N THR A 34 6.34 -16.20 6.51
CA THR A 34 7.72 -16.53 6.85
C THR A 34 8.55 -16.60 5.57
N ASP A 35 9.61 -15.82 5.50
CA ASP A 35 10.63 -16.02 4.47
C ASP A 35 11.66 -17.03 5.01
N GLU A 36 11.53 -18.27 4.59
CA GLU A 36 12.40 -19.37 5.02
C GLU A 36 13.86 -19.18 4.61
N ARG A 37 14.13 -18.39 3.55
CA ARG A 37 15.49 -18.10 3.06
C ARG A 37 16.30 -17.31 4.08
N VAL A 38 15.63 -16.42 4.82
CA VAL A 38 16.27 -15.53 5.81
C VAL A 38 15.75 -15.76 7.24
N GLY A 39 14.81 -16.67 7.43
CA GLY A 39 14.23 -16.99 8.74
C GLY A 39 13.44 -15.83 9.38
N LYS A 40 12.94 -14.88 8.57
CA LYS A 40 12.15 -13.74 9.04
C LYS A 40 10.66 -14.00 8.92
N VAL A 41 9.90 -13.52 9.92
CA VAL A 41 8.44 -13.55 9.95
C VAL A 41 7.91 -12.14 9.75
N TYR A 42 6.98 -11.99 8.81
CA TYR A 42 6.39 -10.70 8.41
C TYR A 42 4.95 -10.62 8.90
N PRO A 43 4.65 -9.73 9.87
CA PRO A 43 3.29 -9.45 10.28
C PRO A 43 2.60 -8.54 9.27
N ASN A 44 1.43 -8.94 8.81
CA ASN A 44 0.58 -8.14 7.95
C ASN A 44 -0.81 -8.03 8.58
N LEU A 45 -1.63 -7.13 8.06
CA LEU A 45 -3.04 -7.05 8.42
C LEU A 45 -3.91 -7.49 7.24
N ILE A 46 -4.96 -8.22 7.53
CA ILE A 46 -5.94 -8.67 6.55
C ILE A 46 -7.34 -8.36 7.06
N SER A 47 -8.24 -7.92 6.18
CA SER A 47 -9.65 -7.81 6.54
C SER A 47 -10.30 -9.20 6.68
N PRO A 48 -11.29 -9.38 7.55
CA PRO A 48 -11.95 -10.66 7.72
C PRO A 48 -12.47 -11.23 6.38
N ASN A 49 -12.18 -12.50 6.14
CA ASN A 49 -12.56 -13.19 4.91
C ASN A 49 -12.08 -12.51 3.61
N ALA A 50 -10.96 -11.78 3.64
CA ALA A 50 -10.48 -11.03 2.47
C ALA A 50 -10.31 -11.91 1.23
N PHE A 51 -9.77 -13.11 1.39
CA PHE A 51 -9.50 -14.01 0.26
C PHE A 51 -10.77 -14.63 -0.37
N ASP A 52 -11.91 -14.53 0.30
CA ASP A 52 -13.22 -14.97 -0.24
C ASP A 52 -13.87 -13.90 -1.11
N LYS A 53 -13.40 -12.66 -1.06
CA LYS A 53 -13.97 -11.53 -1.80
C LYS A 53 -13.63 -11.61 -3.30
N LYS A 54 -14.47 -10.99 -4.14
CA LYS A 54 -14.24 -10.94 -5.60
C LYS A 54 -13.00 -10.14 -5.98
N LEU A 55 -12.72 -9.09 -5.23
CA LEU A 55 -11.52 -8.26 -5.31
C LEU A 55 -10.75 -8.38 -3.99
N VAL A 56 -9.46 -8.64 -4.07
CA VAL A 56 -8.53 -8.52 -2.95
C VAL A 56 -7.52 -7.43 -3.26
N ALA A 57 -7.55 -6.33 -2.53
CA ALA A 57 -6.56 -5.26 -2.67
C ALA A 57 -5.35 -5.54 -1.77
N ILE A 58 -4.16 -5.39 -2.32
CA ILE A 58 -2.89 -5.46 -1.60
C ILE A 58 -2.37 -4.04 -1.44
N ALA A 59 -2.33 -3.54 -0.21
CA ALA A 59 -1.83 -2.22 0.13
C ALA A 59 -0.39 -2.32 0.65
N VAL A 60 0.52 -1.57 0.02
CA VAL A 60 1.93 -1.46 0.40
C VAL A 60 2.20 -0.04 0.87
N LEU A 61 2.65 0.08 2.12
CA LEU A 61 2.88 1.35 2.78
C LEU A 61 4.23 1.98 2.35
N GLY A 62 4.46 3.22 2.81
CA GLY A 62 5.76 3.86 2.75
C GLY A 62 6.75 3.28 3.77
N TYR A 63 7.92 3.86 3.83
CA TYR A 63 8.95 3.55 4.81
C TYR A 63 9.23 4.84 5.62
N PRO A 64 9.39 4.81 6.93
CA PRO A 64 9.51 3.64 7.84
C PRO A 64 8.20 3.23 8.53
N GLU A 65 7.04 3.52 7.95
CA GLU A 65 5.74 3.27 8.57
C GLU A 65 5.51 1.78 8.86
N ARG A 66 4.86 1.49 9.99
CA ARG A 66 4.38 0.14 10.36
C ARG A 66 2.98 -0.11 9.81
N VAL A 67 2.66 -1.36 9.57
CA VAL A 67 1.29 -1.76 9.20
C VAL A 67 0.29 -1.24 10.24
N GLY A 68 -0.84 -0.72 9.75
CA GLY A 68 -1.87 -0.06 10.57
C GLY A 68 -1.88 1.45 10.48
N VAL A 69 -0.78 2.08 10.04
CA VAL A 69 -0.69 3.54 9.84
C VAL A 69 -0.04 3.89 8.50
N TRP A 70 -0.57 4.94 7.86
CA TRP A 70 -0.06 5.47 6.59
C TRP A 70 1.12 6.42 6.77
N SER A 71 1.19 7.14 7.90
CA SER A 71 2.15 8.23 8.05
C SER A 71 2.55 8.48 9.51
N TYR A 72 3.82 8.29 9.82
CA TYR A 72 4.40 8.66 11.12
C TYR A 72 4.50 10.17 11.29
N THR A 73 4.59 10.95 10.21
CA THR A 73 4.55 12.41 10.28
C THR A 73 3.23 12.90 10.86
N LEU A 74 2.11 12.34 10.44
CA LEU A 74 0.80 12.68 11.00
C LEU A 74 0.62 12.18 12.43
N LEU A 75 1.17 11.00 12.78
CA LEU A 75 1.18 10.53 14.17
C LEU A 75 1.89 11.51 15.11
N ARG A 76 3.06 12.01 14.71
CA ARG A 76 3.79 13.04 15.49
C ARG A 76 2.98 14.31 15.71
N GLN A 77 2.10 14.65 14.78
CA GLN A 77 1.18 15.78 14.88
C GLN A 77 -0.12 15.44 15.64
N SER A 78 -0.20 14.29 16.28
CA SER A 78 -1.39 13.80 16.99
C SER A 78 -2.64 13.68 16.09
N ARG A 79 -2.44 13.47 14.78
CA ARG A 79 -3.50 13.33 13.76
C ARG A 79 -3.77 11.85 13.47
N LEU A 80 -4.13 11.10 14.52
CA LEU A 80 -4.28 9.64 14.45
C LEU A 80 -5.31 9.20 13.42
N SER A 81 -6.48 9.85 13.37
CA SER A 81 -7.54 9.48 12.43
C SER A 81 -7.16 9.64 10.96
N GLU A 82 -6.25 10.57 10.66
CA GLU A 82 -5.77 10.83 9.31
C GLU A 82 -4.58 9.94 8.95
N SER A 83 -3.87 9.45 9.95
CA SER A 83 -2.73 8.53 9.80
C SER A 83 -3.14 7.07 9.74
N SER A 84 -4.26 6.68 10.37
CA SER A 84 -4.69 5.29 10.53
C SER A 84 -5.14 4.66 9.21
N MET A 85 -4.90 3.35 9.06
CA MET A 85 -5.47 2.52 8.00
C MET A 85 -6.90 2.04 8.30
N GLU A 86 -7.42 2.30 9.51
CA GLU A 86 -8.77 1.87 9.91
C GLU A 86 -9.86 2.27 8.91
N PRO A 87 -9.89 3.51 8.35
CA PRO A 87 -10.86 3.88 7.33
C PRO A 87 -10.84 2.97 6.11
N TYR A 88 -9.65 2.53 5.66
CA TYR A 88 -9.53 1.60 4.53
C TYR A 88 -10.15 0.25 4.82
N PHE A 89 -9.86 -0.33 5.98
CA PHE A 89 -10.44 -1.63 6.37
C PHE A 89 -11.97 -1.56 6.44
N ARG A 90 -12.53 -0.47 6.97
CA ARG A 90 -13.99 -0.27 7.06
C ARG A 90 -14.63 -0.05 5.69
N GLU A 91 -14.05 0.81 4.84
CA GLU A 91 -14.61 1.11 3.52
C GLU A 91 -14.51 -0.09 2.58
N PHE A 92 -13.37 -0.80 2.57
CA PHE A 92 -13.22 -2.01 1.77
C PHE A 92 -14.22 -3.09 2.21
N ALA A 93 -14.42 -3.29 3.52
CA ALA A 93 -15.42 -4.22 4.03
C ALA A 93 -16.85 -3.81 3.63
N ARG A 94 -17.18 -2.52 3.68
CA ARG A 94 -18.51 -1.98 3.27
C ARG A 94 -18.82 -2.26 1.80
N HIS A 95 -17.82 -2.24 0.94
CA HIS A 95 -17.93 -2.52 -0.49
C HIS A 95 -17.67 -3.98 -0.86
N GLU A 96 -17.61 -4.87 0.14
CA GLU A 96 -17.33 -6.29 -0.02
C GLU A 96 -16.02 -6.60 -0.74
N PHE A 97 -15.02 -5.74 -0.58
CA PHE A 97 -13.66 -5.95 -1.03
C PHE A 97 -12.80 -6.49 0.10
N GLY A 98 -11.85 -7.35 -0.24
CA GLY A 98 -10.78 -7.78 0.67
C GLY A 98 -9.63 -6.78 0.67
N LEU A 99 -8.99 -6.61 1.82
CA LEU A 99 -7.80 -5.78 1.96
C LEU A 99 -6.70 -6.55 2.69
N VAL A 100 -5.50 -6.55 2.13
CA VAL A 100 -4.27 -7.03 2.76
C VAL A 100 -3.31 -5.87 2.83
N ALA A 101 -2.90 -5.46 4.02
CA ALA A 101 -1.90 -4.42 4.24
C ALA A 101 -0.56 -5.05 4.60
N ILE A 102 0.47 -4.71 3.84
CA ILE A 102 1.82 -5.28 3.96
C ILE A 102 2.75 -4.29 4.64
N ASP A 103 3.45 -4.77 5.68
CA ASP A 103 4.46 -3.97 6.41
C ASP A 103 5.76 -3.88 5.59
N PRO A 104 6.18 -2.68 5.16
CA PRO A 104 7.41 -2.50 4.39
C PRO A 104 8.69 -2.53 5.23
N ASN A 105 8.59 -2.52 6.57
CA ASN A 105 9.76 -2.37 7.47
C ASN A 105 10.70 -3.56 7.52
N PHE A 106 10.40 -4.57 6.76
CA PHE A 106 11.30 -5.70 6.53
C PHE A 106 12.10 -5.55 5.22
N PHE A 107 11.98 -4.39 4.59
CA PHE A 107 12.87 -4.00 3.50
C PHE A 107 14.25 -3.73 4.10
N ASP A 108 15.13 -4.71 4.01
CA ASP A 108 16.56 -4.51 4.23
C ASP A 108 17.14 -3.95 2.92
N PRO A 109 17.57 -2.68 2.88
CA PRO A 109 18.12 -2.10 1.66
C PRO A 109 19.38 -2.82 1.17
N ASP A 110 20.04 -3.58 2.04
CA ASP A 110 21.23 -4.36 1.73
C ASP A 110 20.89 -5.77 1.19
N ILE A 111 19.67 -6.25 1.43
CA ILE A 111 19.12 -7.48 0.85
C ILE A 111 18.14 -7.10 -0.27
N GLU A 112 18.57 -6.22 -1.14
CA GLU A 112 17.91 -5.71 -2.34
C GLU A 112 16.58 -6.40 -2.71
N GLY A 113 15.46 -5.80 -2.33
CA GLY A 113 14.16 -5.97 -2.99
C GLY A 113 13.53 -7.36 -3.00
N ASP A 114 14.33 -8.41 -2.96
CA ASP A 114 13.88 -9.80 -3.16
C ASP A 114 13.01 -10.34 -2.01
N SER A 115 13.29 -9.94 -0.77
CA SER A 115 12.47 -10.39 0.36
C SER A 115 11.06 -9.81 0.32
N PHE A 116 10.93 -8.57 -0.15
CA PHE A 116 9.63 -7.93 -0.26
C PHE A 116 8.82 -8.47 -1.44
N ILE A 117 9.50 -8.70 -2.57
CA ILE A 117 8.89 -9.37 -3.74
C ILE A 117 8.40 -10.76 -3.34
N TYR A 118 9.21 -11.52 -2.60
CA TYR A 118 8.80 -12.83 -2.09
C TYR A 118 7.55 -12.76 -1.22
N GLN A 119 7.44 -11.76 -0.33
CA GLN A 119 6.25 -11.56 0.49
C GLN A 119 5.01 -11.26 -0.37
N LEU A 120 5.13 -10.39 -1.38
CA LEU A 120 4.06 -10.11 -2.33
C LEU A 120 3.64 -11.36 -3.11
N GLU A 121 4.60 -12.16 -3.58
CA GLU A 121 4.34 -13.43 -4.25
C GLU A 121 3.56 -14.40 -3.36
N ARG A 122 3.91 -14.48 -2.08
CA ARG A 122 3.19 -15.34 -1.11
C ARG A 122 1.76 -14.88 -0.90
N VAL A 123 1.54 -13.57 -0.68
CA VAL A 123 0.18 -13.01 -0.55
C VAL A 123 -0.64 -13.28 -1.81
N VAL A 124 -0.06 -13.07 -2.99
CA VAL A 124 -0.75 -13.33 -4.27
C VAL A 124 -1.07 -14.82 -4.45
N ALA A 125 -0.19 -15.71 -3.98
CA ALA A 125 -0.41 -17.16 -4.07
C ALA A 125 -1.59 -17.64 -3.21
N ASP A 126 -1.86 -16.96 -2.09
CA ASP A 126 -3.01 -17.29 -1.22
C ASP A 126 -4.35 -16.80 -1.80
N ILE A 127 -4.31 -15.86 -2.77
CA ILE A 127 -5.51 -15.37 -3.46
C ILE A 127 -5.89 -16.35 -4.58
N ALA A 128 -7.08 -16.93 -4.51
CA ALA A 128 -7.57 -17.87 -5.52
C ALA A 128 -7.51 -17.31 -6.95
N HIS A 129 -7.24 -18.16 -7.94
CA HIS A 129 -6.94 -17.74 -9.33
C HIS A 129 -8.08 -17.02 -10.04
N ASP A 130 -9.32 -17.27 -9.62
CA ASP A 130 -10.52 -16.62 -10.16
C ASP A 130 -10.76 -15.21 -9.61
N LYS A 131 -10.02 -14.81 -8.57
CA LYS A 131 -10.16 -13.50 -7.93
C LYS A 131 -9.35 -12.43 -8.65
N LYS A 132 -9.89 -11.21 -8.65
CA LYS A 132 -9.17 -10.03 -9.12
C LYS A 132 -8.31 -9.45 -8.00
N ILE A 133 -7.16 -8.87 -8.38
CA ILE A 133 -6.20 -8.27 -7.44
C ILE A 133 -6.11 -6.78 -7.71
N GLY A 134 -6.42 -5.98 -6.71
CA GLY A 134 -6.11 -4.54 -6.68
C GLY A 134 -4.75 -4.31 -6.05
N PHE A 135 -4.03 -3.28 -6.47
CA PHE A 135 -2.76 -2.89 -5.90
C PHE A 135 -2.80 -1.43 -5.46
N ILE A 136 -2.41 -1.14 -4.23
CA ILE A 136 -2.38 0.21 -3.66
C ILE A 136 -0.99 0.45 -3.09
N GLY A 137 -0.26 1.41 -3.65
CA GLY A 137 1.08 1.75 -3.18
C GLY A 137 1.18 3.21 -2.74
N PHE A 138 1.56 3.43 -1.49
CA PHE A 138 1.81 4.75 -0.95
C PHE A 138 3.31 5.03 -0.85
N SER A 139 3.75 6.20 -1.30
CA SER A 139 5.14 6.65 -1.19
C SER A 139 6.12 5.61 -1.79
N LEU A 140 7.05 5.07 -1.00
CA LEU A 140 7.97 3.99 -1.41
C LEU A 140 7.22 2.71 -1.81
N GLY A 141 6.08 2.41 -1.18
CA GLY A 141 5.25 1.27 -1.53
C GLY A 141 4.76 1.28 -2.97
N GLY A 142 4.53 2.48 -3.53
CA GLY A 142 4.18 2.64 -4.94
C GLY A 142 5.30 2.18 -5.87
N ARG A 143 6.54 2.52 -5.55
CA ARG A 143 7.72 2.05 -6.30
C ARG A 143 7.85 0.52 -6.23
N ILE A 144 7.72 -0.04 -5.05
CA ILE A 144 7.83 -1.49 -4.83
C ILE A 144 6.80 -2.24 -5.68
N LEU A 145 5.55 -1.76 -5.72
CA LEU A 145 4.52 -2.38 -6.55
C LEU A 145 4.80 -2.26 -8.05
N VAL A 146 5.30 -1.13 -8.51
CA VAL A 146 5.70 -0.95 -9.92
C VAL A 146 6.81 -1.94 -10.29
N GLU A 147 7.85 -2.06 -9.48
CA GLU A 147 8.95 -3.01 -9.68
C GLU A 147 8.48 -4.48 -9.61
N PHE A 148 7.60 -4.81 -8.67
CA PHE A 148 7.01 -6.14 -8.53
C PHE A 148 6.19 -6.54 -9.76
N LEU A 149 5.28 -5.69 -10.19
CA LEU A 149 4.40 -5.96 -11.33
C LEU A 149 5.18 -6.05 -12.64
N GLU A 150 6.23 -5.24 -12.82
CA GLU A 150 7.11 -5.33 -13.99
C GLU A 150 7.81 -6.69 -14.06
N ARG A 151 8.18 -7.29 -12.92
CA ARG A 151 8.85 -8.60 -12.84
C ARG A 151 7.86 -9.77 -12.88
N SER A 152 6.55 -9.54 -12.70
CA SER A 152 5.54 -10.58 -12.50
C SER A 152 4.41 -10.52 -13.56
N PRO A 153 4.71 -10.75 -14.85
CA PRO A 153 3.73 -10.57 -15.93
C PRO A 153 2.50 -11.49 -15.81
N LEU A 154 2.61 -12.64 -15.16
CA LEU A 154 1.48 -13.56 -14.94
C LEU A 154 0.43 -12.96 -14.02
N ILE A 155 0.84 -12.10 -13.09
CA ILE A 155 -0.07 -11.43 -12.14
C ILE A 155 -0.86 -10.34 -12.83
N LEU A 156 -0.30 -9.71 -13.86
CA LEU A 156 -0.96 -8.63 -14.61
C LEU A 156 -2.31 -9.05 -15.22
N GLY A 157 -2.47 -10.32 -15.59
CA GLY A 157 -3.74 -10.85 -16.10
C GLY A 157 -4.87 -10.87 -15.06
N ARG A 158 -4.52 -10.83 -13.78
CA ARG A 158 -5.44 -10.79 -12.64
C ARG A 158 -5.60 -9.39 -12.05
N ALA A 159 -4.74 -8.45 -12.42
CA ALA A 159 -4.80 -7.09 -11.89
C ALA A 159 -6.11 -6.42 -12.27
N ALA A 160 -6.88 -5.98 -11.28
CA ALA A 160 -8.04 -5.12 -11.46
C ALA A 160 -7.62 -3.66 -11.69
N GLY A 161 -6.47 -3.29 -11.15
CA GLY A 161 -5.90 -1.96 -11.30
C GLY A 161 -4.80 -1.67 -10.29
N LEU A 162 -4.08 -0.59 -10.53
CA LEU A 162 -2.98 -0.08 -9.72
C LEU A 162 -3.34 1.32 -9.21
N VAL A 163 -3.31 1.52 -7.92
CA VAL A 163 -3.43 2.83 -7.27
C VAL A 163 -2.07 3.24 -6.75
N LEU A 164 -1.59 4.38 -7.18
CA LEU A 164 -0.32 4.98 -6.75
C LEU A 164 -0.61 6.28 -6.02
N ILE A 165 -0.31 6.32 -4.72
CA ILE A 165 -0.56 7.48 -3.86
C ILE A 165 0.77 8.15 -3.56
N ASP A 166 1.00 9.31 -4.16
CA ASP A 166 2.24 10.08 -4.04
C ASP A 166 3.51 9.20 -4.09
N PRO A 167 3.67 8.35 -5.12
CA PRO A 167 4.72 7.34 -5.15
C PRO A 167 6.10 7.98 -5.34
N VAL A 168 7.08 7.53 -4.57
CA VAL A 168 8.48 7.92 -4.72
C VAL A 168 9.15 6.98 -5.73
N LEU A 169 9.28 7.42 -6.98
CA LEU A 169 9.83 6.61 -8.06
C LEU A 169 11.31 6.95 -8.35
N ARG A 170 12.02 6.02 -8.98
CA ARG A 170 13.37 6.25 -9.53
C ARG A 170 13.28 6.59 -11.02
N ASN A 171 14.23 7.37 -11.52
CA ASN A 171 14.27 7.78 -12.92
C ASN A 171 14.54 6.63 -13.92
N GLU A 172 15.03 5.49 -13.45
CA GLU A 172 15.50 4.37 -14.29
C GLU A 172 14.56 3.14 -14.23
N LEU A 173 13.24 3.39 -14.11
CA LEU A 173 12.27 2.29 -14.08
C LEU A 173 12.11 1.64 -15.46
N LYS A 174 12.18 0.32 -15.49
CA LYS A 174 11.70 -0.46 -16.62
C LYS A 174 10.19 -0.60 -16.50
N LEU A 175 9.44 -0.31 -17.55
CA LEU A 175 7.97 -0.23 -17.54
C LEU A 175 7.34 -1.01 -18.68
N GLY A 176 8.10 -1.89 -19.35
CA GLY A 176 7.66 -2.56 -20.57
C GLY A 176 6.47 -3.48 -20.34
N ASN A 177 6.53 -4.30 -19.31
CA ASN A 177 5.48 -5.28 -19.01
C ASN A 177 4.22 -4.63 -18.44
N ILE A 178 4.36 -3.58 -17.62
CA ILE A 178 3.21 -2.92 -16.97
C ILE A 178 2.65 -1.74 -17.74
N ARG A 179 3.22 -1.37 -18.90
CA ARG A 179 2.80 -0.18 -19.65
C ARG A 179 1.29 -0.15 -19.90
N ARG A 180 0.71 -1.27 -20.32
CA ARG A 180 -0.74 -1.38 -20.54
C ARG A 180 -1.55 -1.11 -19.25
N LEU A 181 -1.09 -1.62 -18.12
CA LEU A 181 -1.74 -1.37 -16.82
C LEU A 181 -1.65 0.11 -16.46
N LEU A 182 -0.47 0.72 -16.65
CA LEU A 182 -0.26 2.15 -16.39
C LEU A 182 -1.19 3.03 -17.24
N ASP A 183 -1.35 2.70 -18.53
CA ASP A 183 -2.13 3.51 -19.47
C ASP A 183 -3.64 3.42 -19.25
N ASN A 184 -4.15 2.26 -18.82
CA ASN A 184 -5.58 1.98 -18.83
C ASN A 184 -6.20 1.76 -17.46
N ASP A 185 -5.43 1.20 -16.53
CA ASP A 185 -5.94 0.69 -15.26
C ASP A 185 -5.10 1.18 -14.06
N THR A 186 -4.64 2.44 -14.13
CA THR A 186 -3.92 3.08 -13.03
C THR A 186 -4.61 4.37 -12.59
N LEU A 187 -4.77 4.52 -11.29
CA LEU A 187 -5.15 5.77 -10.62
C LEU A 187 -3.91 6.33 -9.92
N LEU A 188 -3.45 7.48 -10.36
CA LEU A 188 -2.35 8.21 -9.73
C LEU A 188 -2.92 9.38 -8.91
N ILE A 189 -2.60 9.40 -7.64
CA ILE A 189 -3.00 10.43 -6.67
C ILE A 189 -1.77 11.22 -6.25
N ALA A 190 -1.88 12.54 -6.25
CA ALA A 190 -0.81 13.45 -5.89
C ALA A 190 -1.27 14.48 -4.85
N SER A 191 -0.40 14.83 -3.91
CA SER A 191 -0.59 15.98 -3.04
C SER A 191 -0.35 17.29 -3.79
N GLN A 192 -0.98 18.37 -3.34
CA GLN A 192 -0.79 19.72 -3.85
C GLN A 192 0.00 20.56 -2.83
N ASP A 193 1.12 20.04 -2.37
CA ASP A 193 2.00 20.76 -1.46
C ASP A 193 2.81 21.84 -2.18
N GLU A 194 3.41 22.77 -1.44
CA GLU A 194 4.36 23.76 -1.99
C GLU A 194 5.56 23.05 -2.62
N GLY A 195 5.67 23.12 -3.93
CA GLY A 195 6.71 22.47 -4.72
C GLY A 195 6.17 21.29 -5.55
N HIS A 196 7.08 20.47 -6.05
CA HIS A 196 6.71 19.27 -6.82
C HIS A 196 6.55 18.08 -5.87
N SER A 197 5.31 17.63 -5.68
CA SER A 197 5.06 16.41 -4.89
C SER A 197 5.63 15.17 -5.58
N PRO A 198 5.90 14.08 -4.83
CA PRO A 198 6.30 12.80 -5.43
C PRO A 198 5.33 12.32 -6.51
N GLY A 199 4.02 12.51 -6.32
CA GLY A 199 3.00 12.15 -7.30
C GLY A 199 3.04 12.99 -8.57
N GLU A 200 3.39 14.28 -8.49
CA GLU A 200 3.60 15.12 -9.66
C GLU A 200 4.78 14.65 -10.50
N ILE A 201 5.91 14.36 -9.85
CA ILE A 201 7.09 13.78 -10.50
C ILE A 201 6.74 12.44 -11.13
N ALA A 202 6.01 11.57 -10.41
CA ALA A 202 5.58 10.28 -10.91
C ALA A 202 4.68 10.40 -12.15
N SER A 203 3.76 11.37 -12.19
CA SER A 203 2.92 11.63 -13.36
C SER A 203 3.74 11.89 -14.63
N VAL A 204 4.82 12.66 -14.50
CA VAL A 204 5.75 12.93 -15.62
C VAL A 204 6.54 11.68 -15.99
N LEU A 205 7.12 10.97 -15.02
CA LEU A 205 7.93 9.76 -15.26
C LEU A 205 7.12 8.62 -15.88
N LEU A 206 5.90 8.41 -15.40
CA LEU A 206 5.01 7.34 -15.86
C LEU A 206 4.21 7.75 -17.11
N GLN A 207 4.15 9.04 -17.44
CA GLN A 207 3.34 9.60 -18.53
C GLN A 207 1.84 9.26 -18.39
N ILE A 208 1.31 9.34 -17.17
CA ILE A 208 -0.11 9.09 -16.87
C ILE A 208 -0.74 10.31 -16.20
N PRO A 209 -2.06 10.53 -16.39
CA PRO A 209 -2.78 11.59 -15.69
C PRO A 209 -2.83 11.35 -14.20
N ARG A 210 -2.96 12.42 -13.41
CA ARG A 210 -3.11 12.34 -11.95
C ARG A 210 -4.39 13.02 -11.49
N VAL A 211 -4.89 12.58 -10.34
CA VAL A 211 -5.87 13.27 -9.51
C VAL A 211 -5.10 13.93 -8.36
N SER A 212 -5.31 15.21 -8.15
CA SER A 212 -4.57 15.96 -7.12
C SER A 212 -5.50 16.44 -6.02
N PHE A 213 -5.05 16.29 -4.76
CA PHE A 213 -5.76 16.74 -3.58
C PHE A 213 -4.93 17.78 -2.82
N PRO A 214 -5.56 18.82 -2.26
CA PRO A 214 -4.87 19.76 -1.38
C PRO A 214 -4.45 19.07 -0.08
N GLY A 215 -3.23 19.30 0.36
CA GLY A 215 -2.70 18.81 1.62
C GLY A 215 -1.36 18.11 1.52
N LEU A 216 -0.87 17.65 2.67
CA LEU A 216 0.43 17.03 2.82
C LEU A 216 0.46 15.61 2.25
N HIS A 217 1.65 15.15 1.84
CA HIS A 217 1.92 13.80 1.36
C HIS A 217 1.27 12.70 2.24
N GLY A 218 1.46 12.77 3.57
CA GLY A 218 0.92 11.78 4.49
C GLY A 218 -0.62 11.77 4.63
N GLU A 219 -1.31 12.82 4.20
CA GLU A 219 -2.78 12.92 4.24
C GLU A 219 -3.46 12.23 3.06
N MET A 220 -2.72 12.03 1.97
CA MET A 220 -3.27 11.58 0.69
C MET A 220 -3.98 10.23 0.77
N PRO A 221 -3.49 9.20 1.49
CA PRO A 221 -4.22 7.95 1.57
C PRO A 221 -5.67 8.16 2.00
N ASN A 222 -5.91 8.77 3.15
CA ASN A 222 -7.27 8.91 3.70
C ASN A 222 -8.13 9.94 2.95
N LYS A 223 -7.53 10.95 2.33
CA LYS A 223 -8.27 11.88 1.45
C LYS A 223 -8.77 11.23 0.16
N ALA A 224 -8.07 10.23 -0.32
CA ALA A 224 -8.34 9.60 -1.62
C ALA A 224 -9.17 8.32 -1.54
N ILE A 225 -9.60 7.90 -0.36
CA ILE A 225 -10.24 6.59 -0.17
C ILE A 225 -11.50 6.41 -1.04
N GLU A 226 -12.33 7.45 -1.17
CA GLU A 226 -13.53 7.42 -2.00
C GLU A 226 -13.19 7.23 -3.49
N GLU A 227 -12.18 7.94 -3.98
CA GLU A 227 -11.70 7.79 -5.36
C GLU A 227 -11.14 6.39 -5.61
N ILE A 228 -10.47 5.80 -4.63
CA ILE A 228 -9.91 4.45 -4.73
C ILE A 228 -11.04 3.42 -4.79
N ILE A 229 -12.05 3.54 -3.96
CA ILE A 229 -13.22 2.65 -3.98
C ILE A 229 -13.93 2.76 -5.33
N ASN A 230 -14.27 3.97 -5.76
CA ASN A 230 -14.91 4.23 -7.06
C ASN A 230 -14.08 3.70 -8.24
N PHE A 231 -12.75 3.76 -8.13
CA PHE A 231 -11.85 3.22 -9.15
C PHE A 231 -11.98 1.70 -9.28
N TYR A 232 -12.04 0.98 -8.16
CA TYR A 232 -12.19 -0.47 -8.18
C TYR A 232 -13.60 -0.93 -8.52
N GLU A 233 -14.66 -0.25 -8.06
CA GLU A 233 -16.05 -0.59 -8.40
C GLU A 233 -16.30 -0.61 -9.90
N LYS A 234 -15.71 0.34 -10.65
CA LYS A 234 -15.80 0.39 -12.11
C LYS A 234 -15.12 -0.77 -12.84
N ARG A 235 -14.32 -1.58 -12.15
CA ARG A 235 -13.47 -2.64 -12.70
C ARG A 235 -13.87 -4.05 -12.28
N ILE A 236 -14.77 -4.14 -11.32
CA ILE A 236 -15.31 -5.41 -10.84
C ILE A 236 -16.77 -5.50 -11.27
N PRO A 237 -17.10 -6.43 -12.15
CA PRO A 237 -18.49 -6.63 -12.60
C PRO A 237 -19.39 -7.18 -11.51
#